data_d21fda5cc2c74dce8b40396dc6674f25
#
_entry.id   d21fda5cc2c74dce8b40396dc6674f25
#
_cell.length_a   1.000
_cell.length_b   1.000
_cell.length_c   1.000
_cell.angle_alpha   90.00
_cell.angle_beta   90.00
_cell.angle_gamma   90.00
#
_symmetry.space_group_name_H-M   'P 1'
#
loop_
_entity.id
_entity.type
_entity.pdbx_description
1 polymer ?
#
loop_
_entity_poly.entity_id
_entity_poly.type
_entity_poly.pdbx_seq_one_letter_code
_entity_poly.pdbx_strand_id
1 'polypeptide(L)'
;MDGVWVATSRRYSTTSTVLLDGSGGAVVVDPAWDPDELAAIPRDLAALGVRCVAGLATHEHYDHVMWHPDLGPAERWSSAGTVAHLAVERDRLLEPLSSYLTPDLIDLAGRLSALPGEHLPWDGPPALCIEHDAHAPAHLALLVEEWGVLVSGDMLSDVELPMPADDDVTLERYVTGLERLRDAAASARWAIPGHGTPTSRPMERYDADMRYLDDLIAGRPSHDPRILDPEMAELHEANVRLAAAQASSG
;
A
#
# COMPACT_ATOMS: atom_id res chain seq x y z
N MET A 1 -17.73 7.47 0.57
CA MET A 1 -17.60 6.52 -0.57
C MET A 1 -18.52 5.35 -0.26
N ASP A 2 -19.57 5.16 -1.05
CA ASP A 2 -20.48 4.05 -0.80
C ASP A 2 -19.74 2.73 -0.98
N GLY A 3 -19.86 1.81 -0.02
CA GLY A 3 -19.19 0.50 -0.06
C GLY A 3 -17.69 0.51 0.27
N VAL A 4 -17.07 1.66 0.56
CA VAL A 4 -15.65 1.74 0.90
C VAL A 4 -15.46 2.43 2.25
N TRP A 5 -14.75 1.78 3.14
CA TRP A 5 -14.41 2.28 4.47
C TRP A 5 -12.89 2.31 4.63
N VAL A 6 -12.39 3.34 5.27
CA VAL A 6 -10.95 3.51 5.52
C VAL A 6 -10.74 3.76 7.00
N ALA A 7 -9.84 3.02 7.61
CA ALA A 7 -9.31 3.29 8.94
C ALA A 7 -7.85 3.72 8.82
N THR A 8 -7.48 4.80 9.52
CA THR A 8 -6.10 5.29 9.56
C THR A 8 -5.51 5.00 10.92
N SER A 9 -4.35 4.33 10.93
CA SER A 9 -3.60 3.99 12.13
C SER A 9 -3.02 5.24 12.79
N ARG A 10 -2.84 5.16 14.12
CA ARG A 10 -2.13 6.18 14.89
C ARG A 10 -0.65 6.26 14.54
N ARG A 11 -0.06 5.16 14.07
CA ARG A 11 1.35 5.10 13.68
C ARG A 11 1.48 5.15 12.17
N TYR A 12 2.39 5.97 11.71
CA TYR A 12 2.72 6.18 10.30
C TYR A 12 1.53 6.55 9.41
N SER A 13 0.35 6.81 10.02
CA SER A 13 -0.90 7.03 9.29
C SER A 13 -1.22 5.92 8.28
N THR A 14 -0.78 4.67 8.56
CA THR A 14 -1.07 3.50 7.71
C THR A 14 -2.57 3.33 7.54
N THR A 15 -3.05 3.11 6.33
CA THR A 15 -4.47 2.96 6.05
C THR A 15 -4.85 1.50 5.83
N SER A 16 -5.97 1.10 6.42
CA SER A 16 -6.65 -0.15 6.11
C SER A 16 -7.92 0.15 5.33
N THR A 17 -8.09 -0.46 4.18
CA THR A 17 -9.28 -0.24 3.35
C THR A 17 -10.19 -1.47 3.40
N VAL A 18 -11.49 -1.23 3.61
CA VAL A 18 -12.52 -2.28 3.55
C VAL A 18 -13.45 -1.98 2.37
N LEU A 19 -13.61 -2.98 1.50
CA LEU A 19 -14.50 -2.94 0.35
C LEU A 19 -15.68 -3.87 0.61
N LEU A 20 -16.92 -3.37 0.55
CA LEU A 20 -18.14 -4.12 0.80
C LEU A 20 -18.78 -4.57 -0.51
N ASP A 21 -19.05 -5.87 -0.67
CA ASP A 21 -19.68 -6.42 -1.90
C ASP A 21 -21.18 -6.14 -2.05
N GLY A 22 -21.79 -5.52 -1.04
CA GLY A 22 -23.23 -5.24 -1.00
C GLY A 22 -24.10 -6.47 -0.65
N SER A 23 -23.53 -7.66 -0.53
CA SER A 23 -24.23 -8.91 -0.19
C SER A 23 -23.90 -9.43 1.23
N GLY A 24 -23.08 -8.72 1.98
CA GLY A 24 -22.65 -9.06 3.33
C GLY A 24 -21.23 -9.63 3.39
N GLY A 25 -20.47 -9.53 2.31
CA GLY A 25 -19.06 -9.83 2.24
C GLY A 25 -18.20 -8.56 2.22
N ALA A 26 -16.98 -8.66 2.69
CA ALA A 26 -15.98 -7.60 2.65
C ALA A 26 -14.61 -8.13 2.23
N VAL A 27 -13.88 -7.32 1.48
CA VAL A 27 -12.44 -7.44 1.31
C VAL A 27 -11.74 -6.50 2.26
N VAL A 28 -10.68 -6.96 2.91
CA VAL A 28 -9.80 -6.13 3.74
C VAL A 28 -8.47 -5.97 3.02
N VAL A 29 -8.10 -4.73 2.73
CA VAL A 29 -6.82 -4.37 2.08
C VAL A 29 -5.92 -3.74 3.12
N ASP A 30 -4.69 -4.23 3.24
CA ASP A 30 -3.64 -3.75 4.13
C ASP A 30 -4.14 -3.55 5.58
N PRO A 31 -4.51 -4.63 6.30
CA PRO A 31 -4.99 -4.51 7.66
C PRO A 31 -3.96 -3.88 8.58
N ALA A 32 -4.42 -3.02 9.50
CA ALA A 32 -3.57 -2.31 10.47
C ALA A 32 -2.62 -3.26 11.21
N TRP A 33 -1.44 -2.76 11.55
CA TRP A 33 -0.41 -3.54 12.22
C TRP A 33 -0.37 -3.35 13.76
N ASP A 34 -0.91 -2.25 14.30
CA ASP A 34 -1.10 -2.09 15.73
C ASP A 34 -2.15 -3.10 16.23
N PRO A 35 -1.86 -3.94 17.26
CA PRO A 35 -2.72 -5.07 17.63
C PRO A 35 -4.16 -4.70 17.97
N ASP A 36 -4.38 -3.58 18.66
CA ASP A 36 -5.72 -3.13 19.06
C ASP A 36 -6.50 -2.55 17.87
N GLU A 37 -5.83 -1.90 16.92
CA GLU A 37 -6.42 -1.40 15.68
C GLU A 37 -6.72 -2.56 14.73
N LEU A 38 -5.79 -3.52 14.60
CA LEU A 38 -6.00 -4.75 13.84
C LEU A 38 -7.21 -5.53 14.37
N ALA A 39 -7.34 -5.68 15.71
CA ALA A 39 -8.48 -6.36 16.34
C ALA A 39 -9.79 -5.56 16.22
N ALA A 40 -9.75 -4.27 15.94
CA ALA A 40 -10.96 -3.47 15.70
C ALA A 40 -11.64 -3.84 14.38
N ILE A 41 -10.89 -4.16 13.33
CA ILE A 41 -11.42 -4.46 12.00
C ILE A 41 -12.47 -5.59 12.03
N PRO A 42 -12.17 -6.82 12.54
CA PRO A 42 -13.18 -7.89 12.60
C PRO A 42 -14.35 -7.55 13.51
N ARG A 43 -14.16 -6.80 14.61
CA ARG A 43 -15.26 -6.37 15.49
C ARG A 43 -16.22 -5.42 14.76
N ASP A 44 -15.68 -4.48 13.99
CA ASP A 44 -16.49 -3.52 13.24
C ASP A 44 -17.24 -4.20 12.10
N LEU A 45 -16.61 -5.14 11.40
CA LEU A 45 -17.28 -5.97 10.40
C LEU A 45 -18.43 -6.78 11.03
N ALA A 46 -18.18 -7.41 12.17
CA ALA A 46 -19.21 -8.17 12.89
C ALA A 46 -20.39 -7.27 13.34
N ALA A 47 -20.11 -6.05 13.82
CA ALA A 47 -21.14 -5.08 14.21
C ALA A 47 -22.03 -4.64 13.02
N LEU A 48 -21.47 -4.66 11.81
CA LEU A 48 -22.19 -4.39 10.56
C LEU A 48 -22.93 -5.61 10.01
N GLY A 49 -22.72 -6.80 10.59
CA GLY A 49 -23.24 -8.06 10.05
C GLY A 49 -22.55 -8.51 8.76
N VAL A 50 -21.32 -8.06 8.54
CA VAL A 50 -20.51 -8.34 7.35
C VAL A 50 -19.40 -9.32 7.72
N ARG A 51 -19.09 -10.25 6.83
CA ARG A 51 -17.97 -11.20 6.98
C ARG A 51 -16.83 -10.86 6.05
N CYS A 52 -15.60 -11.05 6.48
CA CYS A 52 -14.44 -11.00 5.60
C CYS A 52 -14.47 -12.20 4.64
N VAL A 53 -14.40 -11.94 3.33
CA VAL A 53 -14.41 -12.98 2.27
C VAL A 53 -13.08 -13.08 1.55
N ALA A 54 -12.28 -12.01 1.55
CA ALA A 54 -10.93 -11.99 1.02
C ALA A 54 -10.07 -10.92 1.69
N GLY A 55 -8.76 -11.09 1.63
CA GLY A 55 -7.77 -10.07 1.96
C GLY A 55 -6.90 -9.74 0.77
N LEU A 56 -6.31 -8.55 0.76
CA LEU A 56 -5.28 -8.14 -0.18
C LEU A 56 -4.15 -7.42 0.59
N ALA A 57 -2.91 -7.78 0.32
CA ALA A 57 -1.75 -6.98 0.69
C ALA A 57 -1.18 -6.32 -0.56
N THR A 58 -0.94 -5.02 -0.50
CA THR A 58 -0.39 -4.28 -1.64
C THR A 58 1.07 -4.64 -1.88
N HIS A 59 1.85 -4.88 -0.85
CA HIS A 59 3.26 -5.25 -0.91
C HIS A 59 3.73 -5.95 0.37
N GLU A 60 5.02 -6.29 0.48
CA GLU A 60 5.59 -7.15 1.53
C GLU A 60 5.88 -6.47 2.86
N HIS A 61 5.78 -5.15 3.00
CA HIS A 61 6.10 -4.49 4.25
C HIS A 61 5.20 -4.94 5.40
N TYR A 62 5.77 -4.97 6.61
CA TYR A 62 5.11 -5.57 7.77
C TYR A 62 3.77 -4.92 8.12
N ASP A 63 3.61 -3.65 7.86
CA ASP A 63 2.40 -2.87 8.16
C ASP A 63 1.30 -2.99 7.10
N HIS A 64 1.54 -3.80 6.04
CA HIS A 64 0.55 -4.12 5.00
C HIS A 64 0.20 -5.61 4.95
N VAL A 65 0.99 -6.49 5.60
CA VAL A 65 0.81 -7.95 5.51
C VAL A 65 0.19 -8.58 6.75
N MET A 66 -0.30 -7.78 7.68
CA MET A 66 -0.89 -8.27 8.93
C MET A 66 -2.24 -8.98 8.70
N TRP A 67 -2.64 -9.81 9.67
CA TRP A 67 -3.94 -10.47 9.67
C TRP A 67 -4.39 -10.80 11.09
N HIS A 68 -5.68 -10.64 11.38
CA HIS A 68 -6.27 -11.02 12.65
C HIS A 68 -7.04 -12.35 12.51
N PRO A 69 -6.91 -13.30 13.47
CA PRO A 69 -7.60 -14.60 13.38
C PRO A 69 -9.14 -14.46 13.31
N ASP A 70 -9.72 -13.45 13.94
CA ASP A 70 -11.16 -13.20 13.92
C ASP A 70 -11.70 -12.71 12.55
N LEU A 71 -10.83 -12.37 11.59
CA LEU A 71 -11.23 -12.17 10.19
C LEU A 71 -11.61 -13.49 9.50
N GLY A 72 -11.29 -14.61 10.15
CA GLY A 72 -11.63 -15.95 9.67
C GLY A 72 -10.69 -16.47 8.58
N PRO A 73 -11.08 -17.58 7.92
CA PRO A 73 -10.23 -18.30 6.98
C PRO A 73 -10.31 -17.75 5.55
N ALA A 74 -10.53 -16.44 5.39
CA ALA A 74 -10.57 -15.81 4.08
C ALA A 74 -9.23 -15.95 3.36
N GLU A 75 -9.27 -16.20 2.05
CA GLU A 75 -8.06 -16.21 1.22
C GLU A 75 -7.46 -14.81 1.16
N ARG A 76 -6.12 -14.76 1.22
CA ARG A 76 -5.38 -13.49 1.25
C ARG A 76 -4.44 -13.45 0.06
N TRP A 77 -4.61 -12.42 -0.75
CA TRP A 77 -3.97 -12.28 -2.03
C TRP A 77 -2.87 -11.22 -2.02
N SER A 78 -1.88 -11.40 -2.88
CA SER A 78 -0.95 -10.36 -3.32
C SER A 78 -0.38 -10.72 -4.70
N SER A 79 0.55 -9.92 -5.21
CA SER A 79 1.28 -10.25 -6.43
C SER A 79 2.10 -11.53 -6.26
N ALA A 80 2.40 -12.19 -7.37
CA ALA A 80 3.27 -13.36 -7.35
C ALA A 80 4.69 -13.02 -6.84
N GLY A 81 5.18 -11.82 -7.15
CA GLY A 81 6.48 -11.33 -6.67
C GLY A 81 6.52 -11.12 -5.17
N THR A 82 5.52 -10.43 -4.59
CA THR A 82 5.39 -10.27 -3.15
C THR A 82 5.32 -11.60 -2.42
N VAL A 83 4.52 -12.56 -2.92
CA VAL A 83 4.43 -13.90 -2.33
C VAL A 83 5.76 -14.63 -2.39
N ALA A 84 6.48 -14.55 -3.51
CA ALA A 84 7.81 -15.17 -3.65
C ALA A 84 8.85 -14.54 -2.71
N HIS A 85 8.83 -13.21 -2.55
CA HIS A 85 9.70 -12.49 -1.62
C HIS A 85 9.43 -12.92 -0.17
N LEU A 86 8.17 -12.91 0.26
CA LEU A 86 7.78 -13.35 1.60
C LEU A 86 8.07 -14.83 1.88
N ALA A 87 8.09 -15.68 0.85
CA ALA A 87 8.47 -17.08 1.04
C ALA A 87 9.93 -17.25 1.52
N VAL A 88 10.78 -16.27 1.27
CA VAL A 88 12.20 -16.25 1.66
C VAL A 88 12.45 -15.34 2.86
N GLU A 89 11.91 -14.13 2.85
CA GLU A 89 12.30 -13.05 3.75
C GLU A 89 11.33 -12.82 4.92
N ARG A 90 10.18 -13.48 4.94
CA ARG A 90 9.11 -13.27 5.92
C ARG A 90 9.61 -13.28 7.38
N ASP A 91 10.39 -14.28 7.75
CA ASP A 91 10.84 -14.42 9.13
C ASP A 91 11.79 -13.27 9.52
N ARG A 92 12.64 -12.81 8.60
CA ARG A 92 13.50 -11.64 8.79
C ARG A 92 12.70 -10.35 8.91
N LEU A 93 11.67 -10.17 8.07
CA LEU A 93 10.81 -8.98 8.07
C LEU A 93 9.97 -8.87 9.37
N LEU A 94 9.54 -10.00 9.92
CA LEU A 94 8.69 -10.04 11.12
C LEU A 94 9.46 -10.17 12.44
N GLU A 95 10.75 -10.52 12.42
CA GLU A 95 11.56 -10.69 13.62
C GLU A 95 11.53 -9.46 14.54
N PRO A 96 11.66 -8.21 14.06
CA PRO A 96 11.59 -7.03 14.89
C PRO A 96 10.25 -6.85 15.63
N LEU A 97 9.17 -7.42 15.07
CA LEU A 97 7.82 -7.33 15.64
C LEU A 97 7.54 -8.42 16.68
N SER A 98 8.41 -9.43 16.83
CA SER A 98 8.21 -10.59 17.71
C SER A 98 8.06 -10.22 19.19
N SER A 99 8.61 -9.08 19.62
CA SER A 99 8.46 -8.55 20.98
C SER A 99 7.20 -7.69 21.16
N TYR A 100 6.54 -7.32 20.08
CA TYR A 100 5.41 -6.40 20.07
C TYR A 100 4.08 -7.10 19.76
N LEU A 101 4.09 -8.08 18.84
CA LEU A 101 2.93 -8.84 18.41
C LEU A 101 2.84 -10.19 19.14
N THR A 102 1.63 -10.70 19.28
CA THR A 102 1.41 -12.05 19.80
C THR A 102 1.83 -13.11 18.77
N PRO A 103 2.19 -14.34 19.21
CA PRO A 103 2.66 -15.38 18.28
C PRO A 103 1.64 -15.76 17.19
N ASP A 104 0.35 -15.69 17.48
CA ASP A 104 -0.72 -15.97 16.51
C ASP A 104 -0.82 -14.88 15.42
N LEU A 105 -0.61 -13.61 15.75
CA LEU A 105 -0.53 -12.53 14.77
C LEU A 105 0.72 -12.69 13.89
N ILE A 106 1.88 -12.98 14.48
CA ILE A 106 3.11 -13.26 13.73
C ILE A 106 2.93 -14.46 12.80
N ASP A 107 2.28 -15.54 13.28
CA ASP A 107 2.07 -16.72 12.43
C ASP A 107 1.19 -16.41 11.21
N LEU A 108 0.21 -15.53 11.34
CA LEU A 108 -0.70 -15.15 10.25
C LEU A 108 -0.13 -14.09 9.30
N ALA A 109 0.74 -13.20 9.78
CA ALA A 109 1.30 -12.12 8.97
C ALA A 109 2.05 -12.66 7.74
N GLY A 110 1.86 -12.04 6.58
CA GLY A 110 2.56 -12.39 5.33
C GLY A 110 2.24 -13.77 4.76
N ARG A 111 1.23 -14.47 5.26
CA ARG A 111 0.76 -15.73 4.65
C ARG A 111 -0.25 -15.41 3.55
N LEU A 112 0.25 -15.25 2.35
CA LEU A 112 -0.49 -14.78 1.18
C LEU A 112 -0.42 -15.83 0.06
N SER A 113 -1.44 -15.80 -0.80
CA SER A 113 -1.49 -16.54 -2.07
C SER A 113 -1.30 -15.59 -3.24
N ALA A 114 -0.66 -16.06 -4.31
CA ALA A 114 -0.55 -15.27 -5.53
C ALA A 114 -1.92 -15.11 -6.20
N LEU A 115 -2.23 -13.88 -6.64
CA LEU A 115 -3.43 -13.61 -7.43
C LEU A 115 -3.51 -14.56 -8.64
N PRO A 116 -4.68 -15.13 -8.93
CA PRO A 116 -4.85 -16.04 -10.07
C PRO A 116 -4.92 -15.32 -11.43
N GLY A 117 -4.95 -13.99 -11.42
CA GLY A 117 -5.06 -13.14 -12.60
C GLY A 117 -5.01 -11.66 -12.22
N GLU A 118 -5.38 -10.79 -13.14
CA GLU A 118 -5.29 -9.34 -12.95
C GLU A 118 -6.41 -8.76 -12.07
N HIS A 119 -7.40 -9.54 -11.69
CA HIS A 119 -8.52 -9.07 -10.86
C HIS A 119 -8.56 -9.80 -9.53
N LEU A 120 -8.89 -9.07 -8.48
CA LEU A 120 -9.15 -9.63 -7.16
C LEU A 120 -10.34 -10.60 -7.23
N PRO A 121 -10.21 -11.86 -6.76
CA PRO A 121 -11.32 -12.82 -6.74
C PRO A 121 -12.27 -12.50 -5.57
N TRP A 122 -13.41 -11.89 -5.85
CA TRP A 122 -14.47 -11.57 -4.89
C TRP A 122 -15.81 -11.35 -5.61
N ASP A 123 -16.92 -11.25 -4.85
CA ASP A 123 -18.28 -11.15 -5.42
C ASP A 123 -18.75 -9.70 -5.65
N GLY A 124 -17.89 -8.69 -5.39
CA GLY A 124 -18.17 -7.28 -5.66
C GLY A 124 -17.83 -6.87 -7.10
N PRO A 125 -17.88 -5.56 -7.40
CA PRO A 125 -17.48 -5.05 -8.70
C PRO A 125 -16.06 -5.46 -9.08
N PRO A 126 -15.76 -5.61 -10.40
CA PRO A 126 -14.41 -5.91 -10.85
C PRO A 126 -13.38 -4.97 -10.24
N ALA A 127 -12.37 -5.53 -9.61
CA ALA A 127 -11.29 -4.81 -8.96
C ALA A 127 -9.97 -5.20 -9.62
N LEU A 128 -9.43 -4.30 -10.46
CA LEU A 128 -8.20 -4.51 -11.21
C LEU A 128 -6.99 -4.29 -10.31
N CYS A 129 -6.12 -5.29 -10.24
CA CYS A 129 -4.83 -5.20 -9.58
C CYS A 129 -3.77 -4.74 -10.58
N ILE A 130 -3.13 -3.60 -10.31
CA ILE A 130 -2.11 -2.98 -11.17
C ILE A 130 -0.76 -3.21 -10.50
N GLU A 131 0.03 -4.13 -11.04
CA GLU A 131 1.37 -4.43 -10.53
C GLU A 131 2.40 -3.45 -11.07
N HIS A 132 3.32 -2.99 -10.21
CA HIS A 132 4.44 -2.10 -10.56
C HIS A 132 5.60 -2.28 -9.57
N ASP A 133 6.77 -1.69 -9.91
CA ASP A 133 8.00 -1.79 -9.13
C ASP A 133 8.47 -0.43 -8.59
N ALA A 134 7.56 0.46 -8.19
CA ALA A 134 7.93 1.79 -7.73
C ALA A 134 8.47 1.77 -6.29
N HIS A 135 7.57 1.68 -5.29
CA HIS A 135 7.93 1.69 -3.88
C HIS A 135 8.64 0.38 -3.48
N ALA A 136 8.05 -0.74 -3.85
CA ALA A 136 8.59 -2.09 -3.60
C ALA A 136 8.45 -2.95 -4.86
N PRO A 137 9.27 -4.03 -5.01
CA PRO A 137 9.13 -4.95 -6.12
C PRO A 137 7.75 -5.62 -6.14
N ALA A 138 7.14 -5.67 -7.33
CA ALA A 138 5.83 -6.29 -7.54
C ALA A 138 4.70 -5.73 -6.63
N HIS A 139 4.82 -4.48 -6.23
CA HIS A 139 3.80 -3.73 -5.50
C HIS A 139 2.49 -3.65 -6.29
N LEU A 140 1.34 -3.72 -5.61
CA LEU A 140 0.01 -3.65 -6.21
C LEU A 140 -0.70 -2.35 -5.86
N ALA A 141 -1.37 -1.78 -6.85
CA ALA A 141 -2.50 -0.90 -6.62
C ALA A 141 -3.80 -1.61 -7.02
N LEU A 142 -4.92 -1.25 -6.39
CA LEU A 142 -6.24 -1.84 -6.66
C LEU A 142 -7.21 -0.77 -7.16
N LEU A 143 -7.70 -0.90 -8.39
CA LEU A 143 -8.70 -0.01 -8.99
C LEU A 143 -10.07 -0.68 -9.03
N VAL A 144 -11.05 -0.11 -8.33
CA VAL A 144 -12.46 -0.44 -8.47
C VAL A 144 -13.11 0.65 -9.35
N GLU A 145 -13.09 0.42 -10.65
CA GLU A 145 -13.46 1.43 -11.65
C GLU A 145 -14.92 1.90 -11.48
N GLU A 146 -15.85 0.98 -11.23
CA GLU A 146 -17.26 1.29 -11.02
C GLU A 146 -17.46 2.29 -9.87
N TRP A 147 -16.68 2.18 -8.81
CA TRP A 147 -16.74 3.10 -7.67
C TRP A 147 -15.84 4.32 -7.84
N GLY A 148 -14.96 4.31 -8.84
CA GLY A 148 -13.94 5.33 -9.03
C GLY A 148 -12.98 5.41 -7.84
N VAL A 149 -12.56 4.28 -7.30
CA VAL A 149 -11.67 4.18 -6.14
C VAL A 149 -10.38 3.47 -6.54
N LEU A 150 -9.26 4.13 -6.25
CA LEU A 150 -7.91 3.60 -6.37
C LEU A 150 -7.31 3.44 -4.97
N VAL A 151 -7.04 2.21 -4.53
CA VAL A 151 -6.18 1.94 -3.37
C VAL A 151 -4.77 1.79 -3.91
N SER A 152 -3.90 2.74 -3.57
CA SER A 152 -2.61 2.89 -4.25
C SER A 152 -1.43 2.22 -3.52
N GLY A 153 -1.68 1.61 -2.33
CA GLY A 153 -0.56 1.22 -1.46
C GLY A 153 0.33 2.42 -1.16
N ASP A 154 1.62 2.22 -0.98
CA ASP A 154 2.55 3.28 -0.58
C ASP A 154 2.96 4.20 -1.75
N MET A 155 1.91 4.63 -2.46
CA MET A 155 1.98 5.60 -3.53
C MET A 155 0.94 6.69 -3.32
N LEU A 156 1.17 7.87 -3.86
CA LEU A 156 0.23 8.99 -3.83
C LEU A 156 -0.10 9.50 -2.41
N SER A 157 0.85 9.38 -1.49
CA SER A 157 0.73 9.81 -0.09
C SER A 157 0.76 11.34 0.04
N ASP A 158 0.08 11.88 1.08
CA ASP A 158 0.22 13.28 1.50
C ASP A 158 1.20 13.47 2.64
N VAL A 159 1.62 12.39 3.24
CA VAL A 159 2.54 12.43 4.39
C VAL A 159 3.92 11.90 4.05
N GLU A 160 4.03 10.97 3.10
CA GLU A 160 5.29 10.37 2.68
C GLU A 160 5.74 10.81 1.31
N LEU A 161 7.04 11.06 1.16
CA LEU A 161 7.69 11.28 -0.12
C LEU A 161 7.81 9.97 -0.92
N PRO A 162 7.89 10.02 -2.26
CA PRO A 162 8.31 8.86 -3.05
C PRO A 162 9.59 8.23 -2.48
N MET A 163 9.47 6.98 -2.05
CA MET A 163 10.53 6.24 -1.37
C MET A 163 10.73 4.89 -2.04
N PRO A 164 11.87 4.68 -2.70
CA PRO A 164 12.30 3.34 -3.05
C PRO A 164 12.63 2.57 -1.76
N ALA A 165 11.88 1.52 -1.46
CA ALA A 165 12.06 0.78 -0.21
C ALA A 165 13.31 -0.13 -0.21
N ASP A 166 13.75 -0.55 -1.38
CA ASP A 166 14.89 -1.43 -1.56
C ASP A 166 16.05 -0.73 -2.27
N ASP A 167 17.28 -1.06 -1.87
CA ASP A 167 18.52 -0.55 -2.51
C ASP A 167 18.57 -0.82 -4.02
N ASP A 168 17.83 -1.82 -4.49
CA ASP A 168 17.75 -2.21 -5.90
C ASP A 168 16.72 -1.40 -6.70
N VAL A 169 15.87 -0.59 -6.07
CA VAL A 169 14.90 0.27 -6.76
C VAL A 169 15.57 1.57 -7.17
N THR A 170 15.65 1.79 -8.46
CA THR A 170 16.15 3.06 -9.01
C THR A 170 15.05 4.10 -9.09
N LEU A 171 15.42 5.39 -9.12
CA LEU A 171 14.45 6.46 -9.35
C LEU A 171 13.72 6.30 -10.68
N GLU A 172 14.40 5.80 -11.71
CA GLU A 172 13.80 5.49 -13.03
C GLU A 172 12.73 4.39 -12.92
N ARG A 173 13.01 3.32 -12.16
CA ARG A 173 11.98 2.28 -11.89
C ARG A 173 10.80 2.84 -11.12
N TYR A 174 11.06 3.71 -10.15
CA TYR A 174 10.00 4.37 -9.39
C TYR A 174 9.11 5.22 -10.32
N VAL A 175 9.71 6.06 -11.17
CA VAL A 175 8.97 6.86 -12.17
C VAL A 175 8.15 5.95 -13.09
N THR A 176 8.77 4.89 -13.64
CA THR A 176 8.07 3.95 -14.52
C THR A 176 6.87 3.29 -13.82
N GLY A 177 7.02 2.90 -12.56
CA GLY A 177 5.94 2.33 -11.76
C GLY A 177 4.83 3.35 -11.47
N LEU A 178 5.19 4.59 -11.16
CA LEU A 178 4.23 5.67 -10.97
C LEU A 178 3.46 5.99 -12.27
N GLU A 179 4.14 6.01 -13.43
CA GLU A 179 3.51 6.20 -14.74
C GLU A 179 2.46 5.12 -15.05
N ARG A 180 2.66 3.89 -14.59
CA ARG A 180 1.64 2.82 -14.73
C ARG A 180 0.34 3.13 -13.97
N LEU A 181 0.39 3.95 -12.93
CA LEU A 181 -0.78 4.36 -12.16
C LEU A 181 -1.50 5.58 -12.75
N ARG A 182 -0.91 6.24 -13.75
CA ARG A 182 -1.42 7.51 -14.29
C ARG A 182 -2.87 7.43 -14.74
N ASP A 183 -3.21 6.44 -15.56
CA ASP A 183 -4.56 6.32 -16.12
C ASP A 183 -5.57 5.91 -15.02
N ALA A 184 -5.17 5.07 -14.08
CA ALA A 184 -5.97 4.72 -12.91
C ALA A 184 -6.22 5.95 -12.02
N ALA A 185 -5.20 6.74 -11.73
CA ALA A 185 -5.34 7.99 -10.98
C ALA A 185 -6.23 9.02 -11.70
N ALA A 186 -6.11 9.11 -13.04
CA ALA A 186 -6.92 10.02 -13.85
C ALA A 186 -8.40 9.60 -13.93
N SER A 187 -8.70 8.30 -13.87
CA SER A 187 -10.07 7.78 -13.90
C SER A 187 -10.74 7.73 -12.53
N ALA A 188 -9.94 7.64 -11.46
CA ALA A 188 -10.44 7.52 -10.10
C ALA A 188 -11.01 8.86 -9.58
N ARG A 189 -12.10 8.76 -8.83
CA ARG A 189 -12.67 9.87 -8.05
C ARG A 189 -12.01 10.02 -6.67
N TRP A 190 -11.45 8.92 -6.17
CA TRP A 190 -10.77 8.85 -4.89
C TRP A 190 -9.50 8.01 -5.01
N ALA A 191 -8.42 8.47 -4.40
CA ALA A 191 -7.26 7.63 -4.11
C ALA A 191 -7.11 7.46 -2.59
N ILE A 192 -6.75 6.24 -2.19
CA ILE A 192 -6.49 5.84 -0.81
C ILE A 192 -5.05 5.36 -0.78
N PRO A 193 -4.11 6.17 -0.24
CA PRO A 193 -2.72 5.76 -0.10
C PRO A 193 -2.55 4.75 1.04
N GLY A 194 -1.45 4.02 1.06
CA GLY A 194 -1.06 3.17 2.18
C GLY A 194 -0.77 3.96 3.45
N HIS A 195 -0.22 5.17 3.31
CA HIS A 195 0.01 6.11 4.41
C HIS A 195 -0.60 7.47 4.10
N GLY A 196 -1.30 8.05 5.09
CA GLY A 196 -1.88 9.38 5.01
C GLY A 196 -3.39 9.41 4.90
N THR A 197 -3.94 10.30 4.04
CA THR A 197 -5.39 10.53 3.97
C THR A 197 -5.93 10.28 2.56
N PRO A 198 -7.14 9.66 2.45
CA PRO A 198 -7.83 9.56 1.16
C PRO A 198 -8.04 10.94 0.53
N THR A 199 -7.89 11.01 -0.79
CA THR A 199 -8.07 12.25 -1.55
C THR A 199 -9.09 12.11 -2.67
N SER A 200 -9.90 13.15 -2.88
CA SER A 200 -10.76 13.27 -4.07
C SER A 200 -10.05 13.91 -5.27
N ARG A 201 -8.74 14.11 -5.18
CA ARG A 201 -7.89 14.71 -6.21
C ARG A 201 -6.66 13.84 -6.50
N PRO A 202 -6.86 12.60 -7.01
CA PRO A 202 -5.76 11.65 -7.21
C PRO A 202 -4.63 12.22 -8.07
N MET A 203 -4.96 12.95 -9.14
CA MET A 203 -3.97 13.54 -10.05
C MET A 203 -3.12 14.63 -9.39
N GLU A 204 -3.63 15.36 -8.40
CA GLU A 204 -2.79 16.33 -7.67
C GLU A 204 -1.68 15.64 -6.88
N ARG A 205 -1.98 14.44 -6.32
CA ARG A 205 -0.98 13.60 -5.64
C ARG A 205 0.03 13.02 -6.64
N TYR A 206 -0.48 12.45 -7.74
CA TYR A 206 0.36 11.97 -8.83
C TYR A 206 1.34 13.05 -9.34
N ASP A 207 0.81 14.24 -9.63
CA ASP A 207 1.63 15.35 -10.12
C ASP A 207 2.63 15.86 -9.06
N ALA A 208 2.31 15.75 -7.77
CA ALA A 208 3.23 16.10 -6.69
C ALA A 208 4.41 15.12 -6.64
N ASP A 209 4.13 13.81 -6.69
CA ASP A 209 5.16 12.78 -6.71
C ASP A 209 6.06 12.88 -7.95
N MET A 210 5.46 13.08 -9.13
CA MET A 210 6.23 13.27 -10.37
C MET A 210 7.15 14.50 -10.29
N ARG A 211 6.64 15.64 -9.79
CA ARG A 211 7.48 16.84 -9.62
C ARG A 211 8.65 16.62 -8.68
N TYR A 212 8.39 15.92 -7.56
CA TYR A 212 9.44 15.62 -6.60
C TYR A 212 10.54 14.74 -7.23
N LEU A 213 10.16 13.69 -7.96
CA LEU A 213 11.10 12.80 -8.66
C LEU A 213 11.86 13.52 -9.78
N ASP A 214 11.17 14.37 -10.54
CA ASP A 214 11.81 15.19 -11.59
C ASP A 214 12.86 16.16 -11.00
N ASP A 215 12.59 16.72 -9.83
CA ASP A 215 13.58 17.59 -9.16
C ASP A 215 14.80 16.78 -8.72
N LEU A 216 14.61 15.60 -8.14
CA LEU A 216 15.71 14.71 -7.75
C LEU A 216 16.57 14.29 -8.94
N ILE A 217 15.94 13.79 -10.01
CA ILE A 217 16.63 13.31 -11.21
C ILE A 217 17.42 14.45 -11.90
N ALA A 218 16.86 15.64 -11.90
CA ALA A 218 17.51 16.82 -12.48
C ALA A 218 18.52 17.51 -11.54
N GLY A 219 18.71 17.00 -10.33
CA GLY A 219 19.61 17.60 -9.33
C GLY A 219 19.14 18.99 -8.87
N ARG A 220 17.84 19.26 -8.94
CA ARG A 220 17.25 20.53 -8.49
C ARG A 220 16.81 20.46 -7.02
N PRO A 221 16.84 21.59 -6.28
CA PRO A 221 16.19 21.65 -4.96
C PRO A 221 14.69 21.37 -5.09
N SER A 222 14.17 20.45 -4.28
CA SER A 222 12.73 20.23 -4.17
C SER A 222 12.10 21.18 -3.14
N HIS A 223 10.90 21.65 -3.42
CA HIS A 223 10.06 22.45 -2.53
C HIS A 223 8.80 21.69 -2.09
N ASP A 224 8.85 20.35 -2.13
CA ASP A 224 7.73 19.52 -1.67
C ASP A 224 7.47 19.79 -0.18
N PRO A 225 6.22 20.11 0.21
CA PRO A 225 5.91 20.46 1.59
C PRO A 225 6.10 19.30 2.57
N ARG A 226 6.09 18.05 2.13
CA ARG A 226 6.33 16.87 2.96
C ARG A 226 7.74 16.87 3.57
N ILE A 227 8.72 17.53 2.94
CA ILE A 227 10.09 17.69 3.46
C ILE A 227 10.13 18.46 4.79
N LEU A 228 9.06 19.18 5.14
CA LEU A 228 8.99 19.88 6.43
C LEU A 228 8.83 18.95 7.62
N ASP A 229 8.39 17.71 7.40
CA ASP A 229 8.40 16.68 8.41
C ASP A 229 9.84 16.18 8.64
N PRO A 230 10.30 16.00 9.90
CA PRO A 230 11.68 15.59 10.18
C PRO A 230 12.08 14.24 9.58
N GLU A 231 11.19 13.24 9.59
CA GLU A 231 11.45 11.91 9.02
C GLU A 231 11.54 12.01 7.49
N MET A 232 10.67 12.78 6.88
CA MET A 232 10.68 13.03 5.44
C MET A 232 11.88 13.89 5.01
N ALA A 233 12.39 14.76 5.86
CA ALA A 233 13.64 15.49 5.60
C ALA A 233 14.84 14.55 5.52
N GLU A 234 14.95 13.60 6.45
CA GLU A 234 16.02 12.58 6.43
C GLU A 234 15.91 11.68 5.18
N LEU A 235 14.69 11.29 4.83
CA LEU A 235 14.41 10.52 3.62
C LEU A 235 14.77 11.32 2.36
N HIS A 236 14.41 12.60 2.30
CA HIS A 236 14.78 13.49 1.19
C HIS A 236 16.30 13.53 0.99
N GLU A 237 17.08 13.65 2.07
CA GLU A 237 18.53 13.61 1.98
C GLU A 237 19.06 12.26 1.45
N ALA A 238 18.42 11.14 1.84
CA ALA A 238 18.75 9.82 1.31
C ALA A 238 18.44 9.74 -0.19
N ASN A 239 17.28 10.21 -0.62
CA ASN A 239 16.87 10.25 -2.02
C ASN A 239 17.80 11.13 -2.89
N VAL A 240 18.27 12.27 -2.36
CA VAL A 240 19.26 13.13 -3.04
C VAL A 240 20.59 12.38 -3.22
N ARG A 241 21.04 11.64 -2.20
CA ARG A 241 22.28 10.83 -2.32
C ARG A 241 22.10 9.70 -3.35
N LEU A 242 20.95 9.05 -3.36
CA LEU A 242 20.63 8.00 -4.34
C LEU A 242 20.65 8.56 -5.78
N ALA A 243 19.99 9.71 -6.01
CA ALA A 243 19.96 10.37 -7.30
C ALA A 243 21.39 10.72 -7.80
N ALA A 244 22.23 11.27 -6.91
CA ALA A 244 23.62 11.59 -7.25
C ALA A 244 24.47 10.35 -7.57
N ALA A 245 24.26 9.24 -6.85
CA ALA A 245 24.94 7.98 -7.10
C ALA A 245 24.54 7.38 -8.45
N GLN A 246 23.26 7.37 -8.78
CA GLN A 246 22.74 6.84 -10.05
C GLN A 246 23.20 7.70 -11.24
N ALA A 247 23.21 9.02 -11.13
CA ALA A 247 23.73 9.92 -12.17
C ALA A 247 25.23 9.74 -12.45
N SER A 248 26.00 9.23 -11.46
CA SER A 248 27.44 9.00 -11.61
C SER A 248 27.79 7.63 -12.23
N SER A 249 26.81 6.74 -12.35
CA SER A 249 26.96 5.36 -12.81
C SER A 249 26.47 5.13 -14.24
N GLY A 250 25.83 6.11 -14.86
CA GLY A 250 25.32 6.13 -16.23
C GLY A 250 26.15 7.03 -17.12
#